data_aaa0afd735c8890214457a69de760696
#
_entry.id   aaa0afd735c8890214457a69de760696
#
_cell.length_a   1.000
_cell.length_b   1.000
_cell.length_c   1.000
_cell.angle_alpha   90.00
_cell.angle_beta   90.00
_cell.angle_gamma   90.00
#
_symmetry.space_group_name_H-M   'P 1'
#
loop_
_entity.id
_entity.type
_entity.pdbx_description
1 polymer ?
#
loop_
_entity_poly.entity_id
_entity_poly.type
_entity_poly.pdbx_seq_one_letter_code
_entity_poly.pdbx_strand_id
1 'polypeptide(L)'
;MAYLSIRNPSGWGAAMALVAASLAATAHAGELEVLHFWDVGDDAKAAQVLKAAMQRDGHTWKDFVLSADGNGVPLTLLRSRVLSGNPPTAAQIKTPVIQQWARQGVLANVDDVARAEHWDTVLPKAVSDAMKYKGSYVAVPANVHRINWLWINMRVLRQVNGRVPTTWDEFFATAEAMKRAGYVAVAHGGQPWQDFILFENVALGVGGVDFYRKAFVTLDPDALAGPVMAQVLQTFRRIKAYAGPTVMGRDWILASSMLVKGRAGMQFMGDWAKPLFLAAQKDAGLEFSCVPAPGATKAYAFAVDSFALFKVKSAARVKAQKDFAAELLSPAVQEEFNLDKGSIPVRLGVDLTRFDRCGKQSGAAFDAAARAGTLVPSVSMALPPAIEDVMREAISAYWHDDRISAQATMQRLVAAARGAAMPPRTH
;
A
#
# COMPACT_ATOMS: atom_id res chain seq x y z
N MET A 1 -30.93 79.96 -51.83
CA MET A 1 -29.52 79.97 -52.28
C MET A 1 -28.65 79.19 -51.31
N ALA A 2 -28.05 78.06 -51.83
CA ALA A 2 -26.73 77.56 -51.60
C ALA A 2 -26.40 77.03 -50.14
N TYR A 3 -25.81 75.99 -49.86
CA TYR A 3 -25.04 74.96 -50.56
C TYR A 3 -24.93 73.75 -49.61
N LEU A 4 -25.05 72.59 -50.18
CA LEU A 4 -24.71 71.30 -49.57
C LEU A 4 -23.23 71.25 -49.15
N SER A 5 -22.93 70.55 -48.08
CA SER A 5 -21.65 69.87 -47.93
C SER A 5 -21.82 68.50 -47.29
N ILE A 6 -21.51 67.51 -48.07
CA ILE A 6 -21.40 66.09 -47.78
C ILE A 6 -20.12 65.85 -46.97
N ARG A 7 -20.18 65.10 -45.88
CA ARG A 7 -19.00 64.44 -45.32
C ARG A 7 -19.25 62.99 -45.04
N ASN A 8 -18.35 62.22 -45.59
CA ASN A 8 -18.21 60.80 -45.70
C ASN A 8 -18.21 60.00 -44.35
N PRO A 9 -18.62 58.73 -44.38
CA PRO A 9 -18.53 57.81 -43.26
C PRO A 9 -17.22 57.01 -43.37
N SER A 10 -16.40 57.11 -42.38
CA SER A 10 -15.25 56.15 -42.18
C SER A 10 -15.13 55.87 -40.70
N GLY A 11 -15.57 54.71 -40.28
CA GLY A 11 -15.52 54.33 -38.87
C GLY A 11 -16.07 52.98 -38.50
N TRP A 12 -16.09 52.06 -39.47
CA TRP A 12 -16.53 50.65 -39.17
C TRP A 12 -15.43 49.66 -39.60
N GLY A 13 -14.30 49.69 -38.90
CA GLY A 13 -13.15 48.83 -39.26
C GLY A 13 -12.33 48.30 -38.07
N ALA A 14 -12.69 48.67 -36.84
CA ALA A 14 -11.82 48.37 -35.69
C ALA A 14 -12.45 47.47 -34.60
N ALA A 15 -13.67 46.95 -34.79
CA ALA A 15 -14.36 46.17 -33.73
C ALA A 15 -14.41 44.64 -33.96
N MET A 16 -13.78 44.13 -35.02
CA MET A 16 -13.78 42.69 -35.35
C MET A 16 -12.49 41.93 -35.07
N ALA A 17 -11.45 42.57 -34.57
CA ALA A 17 -10.15 41.93 -34.35
C ALA A 17 -9.88 41.48 -32.90
N LEU A 18 -10.81 41.68 -31.94
CA LEU A 18 -10.59 41.40 -30.52
C LEU A 18 -11.41 40.21 -29.99
N VAL A 19 -12.18 39.51 -30.80
CA VAL A 19 -12.97 38.35 -30.38
C VAL A 19 -12.31 36.99 -30.75
N ALA A 20 -11.27 37.01 -31.58
CA ALA A 20 -10.61 35.77 -32.05
C ALA A 20 -9.45 35.28 -31.16
N ALA A 21 -9.08 36.00 -30.11
CA ALA A 21 -7.93 35.63 -29.24
C ALA A 21 -8.31 34.89 -27.95
N SER A 22 -9.59 34.67 -27.67
CA SER A 22 -10.06 34.02 -26.42
C SER A 22 -10.45 32.54 -26.58
N LEU A 23 -10.20 31.93 -27.72
CA LEU A 23 -10.57 30.54 -28.01
C LEU A 23 -9.40 29.55 -28.03
N ALA A 24 -8.22 29.94 -27.59
CA ALA A 24 -7.01 29.12 -27.72
C ALA A 24 -6.49 28.52 -26.40
N ALA A 25 -7.33 28.30 -25.39
CA ALA A 25 -6.97 27.52 -24.23
C ALA A 25 -8.14 26.71 -23.67
N THR A 26 -8.81 25.95 -24.53
CA THR A 26 -9.51 24.76 -24.01
C THR A 26 -8.43 23.76 -23.66
N ALA A 27 -7.90 23.85 -22.44
CA ALA A 27 -7.18 22.74 -21.83
C ALA A 27 -8.07 21.50 -22.08
N HIS A 28 -7.54 20.50 -22.80
CA HIS A 28 -8.30 19.30 -23.13
C HIS A 28 -8.54 18.55 -21.83
N ALA A 29 -9.63 18.86 -21.14
CA ALA A 29 -10.12 18.13 -19.96
C ALA A 29 -10.23 16.66 -20.34
N GLY A 30 -9.49 15.81 -19.66
CA GLY A 30 -9.55 14.36 -19.85
C GLY A 30 -10.32 13.71 -18.72
N GLU A 31 -11.02 12.62 -19.01
CA GLU A 31 -11.59 11.74 -17.99
C GLU A 31 -10.51 10.78 -17.50
N LEU A 32 -10.26 10.77 -16.19
CA LEU A 32 -9.41 9.82 -15.48
C LEU A 32 -10.31 8.83 -14.75
N GLU A 33 -10.54 7.65 -15.31
CA GLU A 33 -11.22 6.57 -14.62
C GLU A 33 -10.20 5.74 -13.84
N VAL A 34 -10.33 5.70 -12.51
CA VAL A 34 -9.36 5.09 -11.60
C VAL A 34 -9.99 3.95 -10.83
N LEU A 35 -9.46 2.74 -11.02
CA LEU A 35 -9.78 1.60 -10.19
C LEU A 35 -8.95 1.68 -8.91
N HIS A 36 -9.61 1.66 -7.74
CA HIS A 36 -8.95 1.66 -6.42
C HIS A 36 -9.82 0.98 -5.35
N PHE A 37 -9.18 0.70 -4.19
CA PHE A 37 -9.81 0.02 -3.05
C PHE A 37 -10.07 0.96 -1.86
N TRP A 38 -9.98 2.26 -2.06
CA TRP A 38 -10.09 3.28 -1.02
C TRP A 38 -11.50 3.85 -0.98
N ASP A 39 -12.43 3.11 -0.38
CA ASP A 39 -13.86 3.40 -0.38
C ASP A 39 -14.41 3.88 0.96
N VAL A 40 -13.68 3.65 2.06
CA VAL A 40 -14.14 3.97 3.42
C VAL A 40 -13.09 4.67 4.26
N GLY A 41 -13.55 5.45 5.24
CA GLY A 41 -12.71 6.05 6.27
C GLY A 41 -11.63 6.99 5.73
N ASP A 42 -10.44 6.88 6.28
CA ASP A 42 -9.31 7.74 5.92
C ASP A 42 -8.68 7.36 4.57
N ASP A 43 -8.86 6.13 4.11
CA ASP A 43 -8.51 5.75 2.75
C ASP A 43 -9.32 6.56 1.72
N ALA A 44 -10.62 6.74 1.96
CA ALA A 44 -11.46 7.59 1.10
C ALA A 44 -11.03 9.07 1.16
N LYS A 45 -10.58 9.57 2.32
CA LYS A 45 -10.02 10.93 2.44
C LYS A 45 -8.74 11.08 1.61
N ALA A 46 -7.82 10.13 1.69
CA ALA A 46 -6.60 10.12 0.88
C ALA A 46 -6.94 10.14 -0.62
N ALA A 47 -7.95 9.37 -1.07
CA ALA A 47 -8.43 9.41 -2.45
C ALA A 47 -8.96 10.80 -2.85
N GLN A 48 -9.59 11.56 -1.94
CA GLN A 48 -10.06 12.91 -2.23
C GLN A 48 -8.92 13.89 -2.51
N VAL A 49 -7.75 13.72 -1.89
CA VAL A 49 -6.55 14.52 -2.21
C VAL A 49 -6.19 14.39 -3.69
N LEU A 50 -6.17 13.15 -4.21
CA LEU A 50 -5.87 12.88 -5.62
C LEU A 50 -6.95 13.44 -6.56
N LYS A 51 -8.22 13.26 -6.20
CA LYS A 51 -9.35 13.81 -6.96
C LYS A 51 -9.27 15.33 -7.06
N ALA A 52 -9.03 15.99 -5.93
CA ALA A 52 -8.91 17.45 -5.87
C ALA A 52 -7.72 17.95 -6.70
N ALA A 53 -6.59 17.24 -6.70
CA ALA A 53 -5.45 17.57 -7.54
C ALA A 53 -5.83 17.52 -9.03
N MET A 54 -6.42 16.43 -9.49
CA MET A 54 -6.83 16.26 -10.89
C MET A 54 -7.92 17.26 -11.33
N GLN A 55 -8.84 17.62 -10.42
CA GLN A 55 -9.85 18.64 -10.70
C GLN A 55 -9.27 20.05 -10.84
N ARG A 56 -8.22 20.39 -10.04
CA ARG A 56 -7.48 21.65 -10.20
C ARG A 56 -6.81 21.77 -11.57
N ASP A 57 -6.36 20.64 -12.11
CA ASP A 57 -5.76 20.54 -13.45
C ASP A 57 -6.81 20.49 -14.56
N GLY A 58 -8.10 20.63 -14.21
CA GLY A 58 -9.22 20.65 -15.14
C GLY A 58 -9.69 19.27 -15.64
N HIS A 59 -9.23 18.17 -15.03
CA HIS A 59 -9.65 16.82 -15.39
C HIS A 59 -10.88 16.36 -14.62
N THR A 60 -11.63 15.42 -15.22
CA THR A 60 -12.75 14.75 -14.55
C THR A 60 -12.27 13.44 -13.96
N TRP A 61 -12.47 13.26 -12.65
CA TRP A 61 -12.21 11.98 -11.97
C TRP A 61 -13.45 11.12 -11.98
N LYS A 62 -13.30 9.86 -12.36
CA LYS A 62 -14.35 8.85 -12.29
C LYS A 62 -13.88 7.68 -11.44
N ASP A 63 -14.57 7.45 -10.33
CA ASP A 63 -14.28 6.33 -9.45
C ASP A 63 -14.71 5.00 -10.08
N PHE A 64 -13.82 4.04 -10.01
CA PHE A 64 -14.09 2.64 -10.18
C PHE A 64 -13.67 1.93 -8.88
N VAL A 65 -14.53 2.05 -7.87
CA VAL A 65 -14.25 1.53 -6.54
C VAL A 65 -14.63 0.06 -6.46
N LEU A 66 -13.77 -0.71 -5.84
CA LEU A 66 -13.98 -2.12 -5.56
C LEU A 66 -13.74 -2.34 -4.07
N SER A 67 -14.71 -2.92 -3.37
CA SER A 67 -14.58 -3.22 -1.95
C SER A 67 -13.39 -4.15 -1.70
N ALA A 68 -12.59 -3.81 -0.69
CA ALA A 68 -11.36 -4.51 -0.34
C ALA A 68 -11.61 -5.82 0.46
N ASP A 69 -12.73 -6.51 0.19
CA ASP A 69 -13.11 -7.75 0.88
C ASP A 69 -12.25 -8.98 0.53
N GLY A 70 -11.24 -8.79 -0.31
CA GLY A 70 -10.18 -9.78 -0.57
C GLY A 70 -10.57 -10.94 -1.50
N ASN A 71 -11.76 -10.93 -2.10
CA ASN A 71 -12.30 -12.09 -2.84
C ASN A 71 -11.89 -12.18 -4.33
N GLY A 72 -10.85 -11.45 -4.78
CA GLY A 72 -10.32 -11.57 -6.14
C GLY A 72 -11.22 -11.05 -7.29
N VAL A 73 -12.47 -10.73 -7.03
CA VAL A 73 -13.44 -10.16 -7.98
C VAL A 73 -12.89 -8.91 -8.69
N PRO A 74 -12.19 -8.00 -8.01
CA PRO A 74 -11.61 -6.81 -8.59
C PRO A 74 -10.69 -7.07 -9.79
N LEU A 75 -9.77 -8.01 -9.66
CA LEU A 75 -8.81 -8.33 -10.72
C LEU A 75 -9.48 -9.05 -11.90
N THR A 76 -10.53 -9.85 -11.64
CA THR A 76 -11.31 -10.52 -12.68
C THR A 76 -12.07 -9.50 -13.53
N LEU A 77 -12.69 -8.50 -12.90
CA LEU A 77 -13.39 -7.43 -13.60
C LEU A 77 -12.43 -6.55 -14.41
N LEU A 78 -11.28 -6.17 -13.81
CA LEU A 78 -10.22 -5.45 -14.52
C LEU A 78 -9.77 -6.25 -15.76
N ARG A 79 -9.54 -7.56 -15.59
CA ARG A 79 -9.15 -8.45 -16.70
C ARG A 79 -10.18 -8.46 -17.82
N SER A 80 -11.46 -8.61 -17.49
CA SER A 80 -12.56 -8.58 -18.47
C SER A 80 -12.56 -7.27 -19.25
N ARG A 81 -12.43 -6.13 -18.58
CA ARG A 81 -12.40 -4.80 -19.22
C ARG A 81 -11.19 -4.60 -20.12
N VAL A 82 -10.01 -5.03 -19.69
CA VAL A 82 -8.79 -4.96 -20.51
C VAL A 82 -8.93 -5.82 -21.75
N LEU A 83 -9.42 -7.06 -21.63
CA LEU A 83 -9.62 -7.97 -22.76
C LEU A 83 -10.69 -7.46 -23.76
N SER A 84 -11.71 -6.76 -23.28
CA SER A 84 -12.73 -6.13 -24.14
C SER A 84 -12.27 -4.81 -24.78
N GLY A 85 -11.02 -4.38 -24.55
CA GLY A 85 -10.48 -3.14 -25.11
C GLY A 85 -10.99 -1.86 -24.44
N ASN A 86 -11.58 -1.96 -23.25
CA ASN A 86 -12.10 -0.85 -22.45
C ASN A 86 -11.46 -0.82 -21.04
N PRO A 87 -10.12 -0.68 -20.90
CA PRO A 87 -9.49 -0.58 -19.60
C PRO A 87 -9.83 0.74 -18.90
N PRO A 88 -9.72 0.81 -17.56
CA PRO A 88 -9.67 2.09 -16.85
C PRO A 88 -8.40 2.87 -17.26
N THR A 89 -8.36 4.15 -16.96
CA THR A 89 -7.18 4.99 -17.24
C THR A 89 -6.01 4.60 -16.32
N ALA A 90 -6.32 4.32 -15.06
CA ALA A 90 -5.36 3.84 -14.05
C ALA A 90 -6.01 2.78 -13.17
N ALA A 91 -5.21 1.87 -12.64
CA ALA A 91 -5.66 0.89 -11.66
C ALA A 91 -4.64 0.71 -10.53
N GLN A 92 -5.12 0.74 -9.29
CA GLN A 92 -4.34 0.40 -8.11
C GLN A 92 -4.04 -1.10 -8.12
N ILE A 93 -2.80 -1.45 -8.37
CA ILE A 93 -2.32 -2.84 -8.42
C ILE A 93 -0.87 -2.94 -7.91
N LYS A 94 -0.52 -4.11 -7.38
CA LYS A 94 0.81 -4.38 -6.82
C LYS A 94 1.79 -4.85 -7.90
N THR A 95 3.08 -4.74 -7.59
CA THR A 95 4.21 -5.02 -8.50
C THR A 95 4.08 -6.31 -9.31
N PRO A 96 3.77 -7.50 -8.75
CA PRO A 96 3.72 -8.71 -9.57
C PRO A 96 2.63 -8.67 -10.65
N VAL A 97 1.50 -8.01 -10.35
CA VAL A 97 0.39 -7.83 -11.29
C VAL A 97 0.75 -6.79 -12.36
N ILE A 98 1.47 -5.72 -11.98
CA ILE A 98 2.03 -4.74 -12.94
C ILE A 98 2.89 -5.46 -13.98
N GLN A 99 3.80 -6.34 -13.52
CA GLN A 99 4.68 -7.11 -14.40
C GLN A 99 3.90 -8.05 -15.34
N GLN A 100 2.80 -8.65 -14.86
CA GLN A 100 1.92 -9.49 -15.70
C GLN A 100 1.26 -8.68 -16.81
N TRP A 101 0.69 -7.52 -16.51
CA TRP A 101 0.06 -6.65 -17.49
C TRP A 101 1.07 -6.02 -18.47
N ALA A 102 2.25 -5.66 -17.98
CA ALA A 102 3.32 -5.13 -18.81
C ALA A 102 3.80 -6.15 -19.86
N ARG A 103 3.91 -7.45 -19.49
CA ARG A 103 4.21 -8.53 -20.44
C ARG A 103 3.17 -8.66 -21.55
N GLN A 104 1.92 -8.35 -21.26
CA GLN A 104 0.84 -8.37 -22.27
C GLN A 104 0.81 -7.12 -23.15
N GLY A 105 1.69 -6.14 -22.88
CA GLY A 105 1.80 -4.93 -23.69
C GLY A 105 0.63 -3.96 -23.58
N VAL A 106 -0.23 -4.08 -22.55
CA VAL A 106 -1.43 -3.26 -22.34
C VAL A 106 -1.20 -2.02 -21.50
N LEU A 107 -0.04 -1.88 -20.85
CA LEU A 107 0.30 -0.70 -20.06
C LEU A 107 0.92 0.41 -20.93
N ALA A 108 0.62 1.65 -20.56
CA ALA A 108 1.21 2.84 -21.13
C ALA A 108 2.65 3.04 -20.60
N ASN A 109 3.49 3.65 -21.43
CA ASN A 109 4.81 4.12 -21.03
C ASN A 109 4.68 5.59 -20.59
N VAL A 110 5.30 5.91 -19.45
CA VAL A 110 5.33 7.28 -18.89
C VAL A 110 6.75 7.77 -18.64
N ASP A 111 7.72 7.29 -19.41
CA ASP A 111 9.12 7.69 -19.30
C ASP A 111 9.35 9.18 -19.57
N ASP A 112 8.50 9.83 -20.36
CA ASP A 112 8.55 11.26 -20.59
C ASP A 112 8.26 12.05 -19.31
N VAL A 113 7.21 11.66 -18.56
CA VAL A 113 6.90 12.23 -17.25
C VAL A 113 8.01 11.89 -16.25
N ALA A 114 8.44 10.63 -16.22
CA ALA A 114 9.48 10.17 -15.30
C ALA A 114 10.79 10.94 -15.47
N ARG A 115 11.19 11.25 -16.72
CA ARG A 115 12.38 12.06 -17.00
C ARG A 115 12.18 13.53 -16.61
N ALA A 116 11.02 14.12 -16.94
CA ALA A 116 10.72 15.51 -16.62
C ALA A 116 10.72 15.75 -15.10
N GLU A 117 10.18 14.80 -14.33
CA GLU A 117 10.07 14.85 -12.88
C GLU A 117 11.22 14.16 -12.14
N HIS A 118 12.27 13.73 -12.85
CA HIS A 118 13.49 13.12 -12.29
C HIS A 118 13.23 11.90 -11.38
N TRP A 119 12.29 11.01 -11.73
CA TRP A 119 11.86 9.88 -10.89
C TRP A 119 13.00 8.98 -10.42
N ASP A 120 14.03 8.76 -11.24
CA ASP A 120 15.18 7.93 -10.86
C ASP A 120 16.02 8.52 -9.72
N THR A 121 15.89 9.81 -9.44
CA THR A 121 16.58 10.50 -8.34
C THR A 121 15.68 10.75 -7.14
N VAL A 122 14.38 10.90 -7.36
CA VAL A 122 13.43 11.23 -6.28
C VAL A 122 12.68 10.01 -5.73
N LEU A 123 12.87 8.83 -6.32
CA LEU A 123 12.29 7.57 -5.82
C LEU A 123 13.39 6.66 -5.24
N PRO A 124 13.11 5.93 -4.17
CA PRO A 124 13.98 4.85 -3.72
C PRO A 124 14.16 3.81 -4.81
N LYS A 125 15.41 3.35 -5.02
CA LYS A 125 15.73 2.42 -6.12
C LYS A 125 14.84 1.18 -6.13
N ALA A 126 14.59 0.57 -4.98
CA ALA A 126 13.73 -0.62 -4.88
C ALA A 126 12.30 -0.35 -5.36
N VAL A 127 11.78 0.86 -5.15
CA VAL A 127 10.44 1.25 -5.63
C VAL A 127 10.49 1.60 -7.11
N SER A 128 11.47 2.40 -7.53
CA SER A 128 11.66 2.74 -8.96
C SER A 128 11.76 1.48 -9.83
N ASP A 129 12.58 0.50 -9.43
CA ASP A 129 12.72 -0.76 -10.15
C ASP A 129 11.39 -1.54 -10.23
N ALA A 130 10.57 -1.51 -9.16
CA ALA A 130 9.27 -2.16 -9.10
C ALA A 130 8.23 -1.55 -10.07
N MET A 131 8.36 -0.26 -10.40
CA MET A 131 7.46 0.46 -11.32
C MET A 131 7.86 0.32 -12.79
N LYS A 132 8.99 -0.31 -13.08
CA LYS A 132 9.54 -0.47 -14.44
C LYS A 132 9.29 -1.87 -15.00
N TYR A 133 9.09 -1.92 -16.30
CA TYR A 133 9.16 -3.14 -17.11
C TYR A 133 10.14 -2.95 -18.26
N LYS A 134 11.17 -3.80 -18.33
CA LYS A 134 12.27 -3.70 -19.34
C LYS A 134 12.89 -2.30 -19.36
N GLY A 135 13.06 -1.69 -18.18
CA GLY A 135 13.68 -0.37 -18.03
C GLY A 135 12.76 0.84 -18.20
N SER A 136 11.50 0.65 -18.61
CA SER A 136 10.53 1.73 -18.82
C SER A 136 9.48 1.78 -17.71
N TYR A 137 9.13 2.98 -17.25
CA TYR A 137 8.07 3.20 -16.28
C TYR A 137 6.69 2.90 -16.89
N VAL A 138 5.94 2.03 -16.23
CA VAL A 138 4.58 1.59 -16.61
C VAL A 138 3.56 1.75 -15.48
N ALA A 139 4.02 2.22 -14.33
CA ALA A 139 3.23 2.49 -13.15
C ALA A 139 3.85 3.64 -12.36
N VAL A 140 3.06 4.24 -11.48
CA VAL A 140 3.47 5.31 -10.57
C VAL A 140 3.16 4.89 -9.12
N PRO A 141 4.11 5.01 -8.17
CA PRO A 141 3.88 4.68 -6.76
C PRO A 141 3.23 5.86 -6.04
N ALA A 142 2.36 5.56 -5.05
CA ALA A 142 1.67 6.58 -4.26
C ALA A 142 2.32 6.81 -2.88
N ASN A 143 2.84 5.75 -2.26
CA ASN A 143 3.29 5.78 -0.86
C ASN A 143 4.29 4.66 -0.57
N VAL A 144 4.78 4.65 0.68
CA VAL A 144 5.42 3.48 1.29
C VAL A 144 4.69 3.17 2.59
N HIS A 145 4.12 1.98 2.68
CA HIS A 145 3.60 1.41 3.91
C HIS A 145 4.69 0.61 4.63
N ARG A 146 4.73 0.73 5.95
CA ARG A 146 5.45 -0.21 6.80
C ARG A 146 4.50 -1.26 7.31
N ILE A 147 4.78 -2.55 7.06
CA ILE A 147 3.92 -3.65 7.50
C ILE A 147 4.39 -4.33 8.79
N ASN A 148 5.66 -4.18 9.16
CA ASN A 148 6.21 -4.81 10.36
C ASN A 148 6.11 -3.94 11.61
N TRP A 149 4.90 -3.40 11.86
CA TRP A 149 4.58 -2.65 13.05
C TRP A 149 3.91 -3.51 14.14
N LEU A 150 4.32 -3.29 15.37
CA LEU A 150 3.56 -3.64 16.57
C LEU A 150 2.97 -2.36 17.15
N TRP A 151 1.65 -2.26 17.11
CA TRP A 151 0.87 -1.20 17.75
C TRP A 151 0.60 -1.58 19.19
N ILE A 152 0.75 -0.65 20.13
CA ILE A 152 0.60 -0.89 21.56
C ILE A 152 -0.29 0.19 22.18
N ASN A 153 -1.31 -0.22 22.94
CA ASN A 153 -2.04 0.68 23.80
C ASN A 153 -1.22 0.96 25.06
N MET A 154 -0.72 2.18 25.18
CA MET A 154 0.20 2.57 26.26
C MET A 154 -0.47 2.63 27.64
N ARG A 155 -1.79 2.86 27.68
CA ARG A 155 -2.54 2.79 28.94
C ARG A 155 -2.58 1.36 29.45
N VAL A 156 -2.96 0.41 28.61
CA VAL A 156 -2.99 -1.02 28.96
C VAL A 156 -1.61 -1.51 29.37
N LEU A 157 -0.57 -1.13 28.60
CA LEU A 157 0.80 -1.49 28.92
C LEU A 157 1.23 -1.01 30.32
N ARG A 158 0.94 0.25 30.66
CA ARG A 158 1.25 0.79 32.01
C ARG A 158 0.46 0.11 33.12
N GLN A 159 -0.80 -0.25 32.91
CA GLN A 159 -1.63 -0.94 33.90
C GLN A 159 -1.09 -2.32 34.29
N VAL A 160 -0.35 -2.97 33.39
CA VAL A 160 0.28 -4.26 33.67
C VAL A 160 1.78 -4.14 34.02
N ASN A 161 2.28 -2.92 34.27
CA ASN A 161 3.69 -2.62 34.49
C ASN A 161 4.60 -3.21 33.38
N GLY A 162 4.03 -3.31 32.15
CA GLY A 162 4.73 -3.86 31.01
C GLY A 162 5.74 -2.88 30.40
N ARG A 163 6.67 -3.43 29.63
CA ARG A 163 7.60 -2.67 28.80
C ARG A 163 7.30 -2.91 27.34
N VAL A 164 7.66 -1.94 26.48
CA VAL A 164 7.59 -2.11 25.03
C VAL A 164 8.49 -3.27 24.61
N PRO A 165 7.96 -4.36 24.05
CA PRO A 165 8.74 -5.55 23.77
C PRO A 165 9.62 -5.33 22.52
N THR A 166 10.87 -5.75 22.58
CA THR A 166 11.84 -5.76 21.48
C THR A 166 12.21 -7.17 21.05
N THR A 167 11.97 -8.15 21.89
CA THR A 167 12.19 -9.59 21.64
C THR A 167 10.88 -10.36 21.78
N TRP A 168 10.83 -11.57 21.23
CA TRP A 168 9.65 -12.44 21.36
C TRP A 168 9.39 -12.88 22.79
N ASP A 169 10.45 -13.08 23.61
CA ASP A 169 10.28 -13.44 25.02
C ASP A 169 9.64 -12.29 25.81
N GLU A 170 10.10 -11.04 25.59
CA GLU A 170 9.48 -9.85 26.18
C GLU A 170 8.04 -9.67 25.73
N PHE A 171 7.76 -9.95 24.43
CA PHE A 171 6.41 -9.90 23.88
C PHE A 171 5.48 -10.88 24.59
N PHE A 172 5.88 -12.14 24.73
CA PHE A 172 5.07 -13.16 25.40
C PHE A 172 4.90 -12.87 26.88
N ALA A 173 5.93 -12.38 27.57
CA ALA A 173 5.83 -11.96 28.97
C ALA A 173 4.80 -10.82 29.13
N THR A 174 4.85 -9.82 28.26
CA THR A 174 3.90 -8.70 28.25
C THR A 174 2.49 -9.17 27.90
N ALA A 175 2.33 -10.03 26.89
CA ALA A 175 1.04 -10.59 26.50
C ALA A 175 0.41 -11.42 27.63
N GLU A 176 1.19 -12.18 28.37
CA GLU A 176 0.73 -12.96 29.52
C GLU A 176 0.28 -12.05 30.67
N ALA A 177 1.00 -10.96 30.93
CA ALA A 177 0.61 -9.98 31.94
C ALA A 177 -0.72 -9.29 31.57
N MET A 178 -0.90 -8.91 30.29
CA MET A 178 -2.16 -8.34 29.82
C MET A 178 -3.33 -9.32 29.93
N LYS A 179 -3.11 -10.59 29.54
CA LYS A 179 -4.12 -11.65 29.65
C LYS A 179 -4.56 -11.90 31.10
N ARG A 180 -3.61 -11.97 32.03
CA ARG A 180 -3.90 -12.11 33.47
C ARG A 180 -4.67 -10.92 34.04
N ALA A 181 -4.46 -9.72 33.50
CA ALA A 181 -5.20 -8.52 33.87
C ALA A 181 -6.58 -8.39 33.19
N GLY A 182 -7.00 -9.41 32.43
CA GLY A 182 -8.32 -9.46 31.78
C GLY A 182 -8.41 -8.75 30.43
N TYR A 183 -7.28 -8.34 29.84
CA TYR A 183 -7.26 -7.76 28.50
C TYR A 183 -7.10 -8.82 27.41
N VAL A 184 -7.62 -8.55 26.22
CA VAL A 184 -7.16 -9.23 25.02
C VAL A 184 -5.73 -8.73 24.74
N ALA A 185 -4.75 -9.61 24.89
CA ALA A 185 -3.36 -9.15 24.76
C ALA A 185 -3.02 -8.76 23.32
N VAL A 186 -3.55 -9.49 22.32
CA VAL A 186 -3.32 -9.22 20.90
C VAL A 186 -4.65 -9.05 20.17
N ALA A 187 -4.96 -7.84 19.72
CA ALA A 187 -6.07 -7.63 18.81
C ALA A 187 -5.70 -8.20 17.44
N HIS A 188 -6.49 -9.14 16.94
CA HIS A 188 -6.28 -9.77 15.65
C HIS A 188 -7.59 -9.92 14.92
N GLY A 189 -7.59 -9.64 13.64
CA GLY A 189 -8.70 -9.97 12.75
C GLY A 189 -8.58 -11.41 12.26
N GLY A 190 -9.64 -11.93 11.65
CA GLY A 190 -9.69 -13.34 11.24
C GLY A 190 -9.74 -13.55 9.73
N GLN A 191 -9.36 -12.54 8.96
CA GLN A 191 -9.29 -12.65 7.51
C GLN A 191 -7.91 -13.16 7.09
N PRO A 192 -7.78 -14.02 6.06
CA PRO A 192 -6.52 -14.66 5.69
C PRO A 192 -5.35 -13.72 5.43
N TRP A 193 -5.60 -12.52 4.91
CA TRP A 193 -4.56 -11.53 4.68
C TRP A 193 -3.98 -10.96 5.99
N GLN A 194 -4.80 -10.87 7.06
CA GLN A 194 -4.34 -10.41 8.37
C GLN A 194 -3.49 -11.48 9.06
N ASP A 195 -3.91 -12.76 8.95
CA ASP A 195 -3.12 -13.90 9.41
C ASP A 195 -1.73 -13.88 8.74
N PHE A 196 -1.71 -13.57 7.44
CA PHE A 196 -0.49 -13.55 6.65
C PHE A 196 0.43 -12.38 7.03
N ILE A 197 -0.10 -11.18 7.27
CA ILE A 197 0.69 -10.04 7.78
C ILE A 197 1.30 -10.36 9.15
N LEU A 198 0.53 -10.95 10.07
CA LEU A 198 1.07 -11.39 11.36
C LEU A 198 2.19 -12.42 11.16
N PHE A 199 2.00 -13.39 10.25
CA PHE A 199 3.01 -14.38 9.92
C PHE A 199 4.29 -13.74 9.33
N GLU A 200 4.18 -12.76 8.42
CA GLU A 200 5.32 -12.02 7.88
C GLU A 200 6.12 -11.31 8.98
N ASN A 201 5.42 -10.69 9.95
CA ASN A 201 6.06 -10.06 11.11
C ASN A 201 6.84 -11.07 11.95
N VAL A 202 6.27 -12.25 12.19
CA VAL A 202 6.95 -13.32 12.92
C VAL A 202 8.12 -13.87 12.12
N ALA A 203 7.95 -14.09 10.83
CA ALA A 203 9.00 -14.62 9.96
C ALA A 203 10.22 -13.69 9.91
N LEU A 204 9.96 -12.38 9.79
CA LEU A 204 11.04 -11.39 9.80
C LEU A 204 11.71 -11.27 11.17
N GLY A 205 10.92 -11.30 12.24
CA GLY A 205 11.43 -11.16 13.61
C GLY A 205 12.17 -12.39 14.16
N VAL A 206 11.81 -13.59 13.72
CA VAL A 206 12.46 -14.85 14.11
C VAL A 206 13.62 -15.19 13.19
N GLY A 207 13.41 -15.08 11.89
CA GLY A 207 14.38 -15.52 10.89
C GLY A 207 15.34 -14.42 10.41
N GLY A 208 14.99 -13.17 10.60
CA GLY A 208 15.77 -12.03 10.08
C GLY A 208 15.63 -11.82 8.57
N VAL A 209 16.36 -10.80 8.09
CA VAL A 209 16.27 -10.34 6.69
C VAL A 209 16.68 -11.41 5.67
N ASP A 210 17.77 -12.11 5.92
CA ASP A 210 18.31 -13.09 4.97
C ASP A 210 17.41 -14.31 4.84
N PHE A 211 16.87 -14.80 5.95
CA PHE A 211 15.87 -15.86 5.94
C PHE A 211 14.61 -15.41 5.20
N TYR A 212 14.10 -14.22 5.51
CA TYR A 212 12.90 -13.68 4.87
C TYR A 212 13.05 -13.59 3.36
N ARG A 213 14.20 -13.10 2.88
CA ARG A 213 14.50 -13.01 1.45
C ARG A 213 14.56 -14.39 0.79
N LYS A 214 15.25 -15.35 1.42
CA LYS A 214 15.29 -16.72 0.91
C LYS A 214 13.91 -17.34 0.82
N ALA A 215 13.13 -17.25 1.89
CA ALA A 215 11.82 -17.87 1.97
C ALA A 215 10.77 -17.22 1.05
N PHE A 216 10.73 -15.88 0.95
CA PHE A 216 9.60 -15.16 0.35
C PHE A 216 9.95 -14.28 -0.86
N VAL A 217 11.23 -14.09 -1.17
CA VAL A 217 11.62 -13.36 -2.38
C VAL A 217 12.19 -14.32 -3.41
N THR A 218 13.11 -15.21 -2.99
CA THR A 218 13.71 -16.19 -3.91
C THR A 218 13.04 -17.56 -3.86
N LEU A 219 12.10 -17.78 -2.94
CA LEU A 219 11.32 -19.02 -2.79
C LEU A 219 12.20 -20.27 -2.63
N ASP A 220 13.26 -20.13 -1.82
CA ASP A 220 14.18 -21.23 -1.52
C ASP A 220 13.47 -22.36 -0.75
N PRO A 221 13.35 -23.57 -1.31
CA PRO A 221 12.69 -24.69 -0.65
C PRO A 221 13.35 -25.11 0.68
N ASP A 222 14.66 -24.95 0.82
CA ASP A 222 15.37 -25.32 2.03
C ASP A 222 15.07 -24.32 3.16
N ALA A 223 14.92 -23.03 2.83
CA ALA A 223 14.45 -22.03 3.79
C ALA A 223 13.00 -22.30 4.22
N LEU A 224 12.13 -22.69 3.30
CA LEU A 224 10.71 -22.99 3.56
C LEU A 224 10.48 -24.30 4.32
N ALA A 225 11.39 -25.27 4.22
CA ALA A 225 11.32 -26.56 4.90
C ALA A 225 12.25 -26.67 6.14
N GLY A 226 13.04 -25.64 6.40
CA GLY A 226 14.11 -25.66 7.40
C GLY A 226 13.65 -25.39 8.84
N PRO A 227 14.57 -25.55 9.81
CA PRO A 227 14.27 -25.38 11.23
C PRO A 227 13.84 -23.96 11.60
N VAL A 228 14.31 -22.93 10.89
CA VAL A 228 13.89 -21.55 11.11
C VAL A 228 12.41 -21.37 10.80
N MET A 229 11.92 -21.94 9.69
CA MET A 229 10.47 -21.90 9.36
C MET A 229 9.64 -22.65 10.40
N ALA A 230 10.14 -23.77 10.92
CA ALA A 230 9.46 -24.49 12.01
C ALA A 230 9.31 -23.60 13.25
N GLN A 231 10.38 -22.88 13.63
CA GLN A 231 10.36 -21.92 14.75
C GLN A 231 9.41 -20.75 14.46
N VAL A 232 9.38 -20.23 13.26
CA VAL A 232 8.43 -19.17 12.82
C VAL A 232 6.99 -19.65 13.02
N LEU A 233 6.64 -20.84 12.52
CA LEU A 233 5.30 -21.40 12.65
C LEU A 233 4.91 -21.66 14.11
N GLN A 234 5.84 -22.16 14.94
CA GLN A 234 5.60 -22.35 16.38
C GLN A 234 5.33 -21.03 17.08
N THR A 235 6.16 -20.00 16.82
CA THR A 235 5.99 -18.66 17.38
C THR A 235 4.65 -18.04 16.95
N PHE A 236 4.33 -18.15 15.66
CA PHE A 236 3.07 -17.68 15.09
C PHE A 236 1.86 -18.35 15.77
N ARG A 237 1.85 -19.68 15.89
CA ARG A 237 0.78 -20.43 16.57
C ARG A 237 0.65 -20.04 18.03
N ARG A 238 1.77 -19.79 18.74
CA ARG A 238 1.76 -19.39 20.15
C ARG A 238 1.00 -18.06 20.38
N ILE A 239 1.08 -17.12 19.43
CA ILE A 239 0.36 -15.83 19.54
C ILE A 239 -1.16 -16.02 19.60
N LYS A 240 -1.70 -17.08 19.00
CA LYS A 240 -3.13 -17.41 19.01
C LYS A 240 -3.73 -17.46 20.41
N ALA A 241 -2.97 -17.95 21.40
CA ALA A 241 -3.41 -18.04 22.80
C ALA A 241 -3.69 -16.68 23.45
N TYR A 242 -3.29 -15.58 22.80
CA TYR A 242 -3.41 -14.20 23.26
C TYR A 242 -4.37 -13.35 22.41
N ALA A 243 -4.91 -13.90 21.33
CA ALA A 243 -5.75 -13.16 20.37
C ALA A 243 -7.24 -13.07 20.75
N GLY A 244 -7.63 -13.71 21.87
CA GLY A 244 -9.02 -13.77 22.34
C GLY A 244 -9.85 -14.85 21.62
N PRO A 245 -11.06 -15.15 22.11
CA PRO A 245 -11.79 -16.36 21.71
C PRO A 245 -12.48 -16.29 20.35
N THR A 246 -12.79 -15.12 19.83
CA THR A 246 -13.57 -14.97 18.59
C THR A 246 -12.83 -14.10 17.60
N VAL A 247 -12.04 -14.75 16.75
CA VAL A 247 -11.18 -14.05 15.76
C VAL A 247 -11.68 -14.25 14.33
N MET A 248 -12.22 -15.44 14.01
CA MET A 248 -12.60 -15.80 12.64
C MET A 248 -13.55 -14.78 11.98
N GLY A 249 -13.19 -14.29 10.82
CA GLY A 249 -13.98 -13.32 10.05
C GLY A 249 -14.01 -11.89 10.62
N ARG A 250 -13.29 -11.62 11.73
CA ARG A 250 -13.23 -10.27 12.29
C ARG A 250 -12.48 -9.34 11.31
N ASP A 251 -13.13 -8.24 10.98
CA ASP A 251 -12.52 -7.19 10.18
C ASP A 251 -11.36 -6.51 10.94
N TRP A 252 -10.36 -6.02 10.22
CA TRP A 252 -9.18 -5.38 10.80
C TRP A 252 -9.51 -4.05 11.52
N ILE A 253 -10.53 -3.31 11.05
CA ILE A 253 -10.99 -2.07 11.69
C ILE A 253 -11.57 -2.39 13.07
N LEU A 254 -12.34 -3.49 13.19
CA LEU A 254 -12.87 -3.94 14.46
C LEU A 254 -11.76 -4.36 15.42
N ALA A 255 -10.75 -5.07 14.93
CA ALA A 255 -9.58 -5.43 15.72
C ALA A 255 -8.82 -4.19 16.21
N SER A 256 -8.51 -3.24 15.32
CA SER A 256 -7.85 -1.97 15.67
C SER A 256 -8.70 -1.13 16.64
N SER A 257 -10.02 -1.12 16.49
CA SER A 257 -10.94 -0.44 17.40
C SER A 257 -10.88 -1.01 18.83
N MET A 258 -10.60 -2.31 18.98
CA MET A 258 -10.39 -2.89 20.32
C MET A 258 -9.16 -2.30 21.00
N LEU A 259 -8.08 -2.09 20.23
CA LEU A 259 -6.85 -1.47 20.71
C LEU A 259 -7.08 0.01 21.05
N VAL A 260 -7.71 0.77 20.16
CA VAL A 260 -8.06 2.19 20.37
C VAL A 260 -8.89 2.38 21.62
N LYS A 261 -9.89 1.53 21.85
CA LYS A 261 -10.79 1.57 23.01
C LYS A 261 -10.16 1.01 24.31
N GLY A 262 -8.93 0.50 24.25
CA GLY A 262 -8.22 -0.08 25.40
C GLY A 262 -8.81 -1.40 25.90
N ARG A 263 -9.50 -2.15 25.04
CA ARG A 263 -9.95 -3.52 25.29
C ARG A 263 -8.86 -4.55 24.96
N ALA A 264 -7.92 -4.15 24.11
CA ALA A 264 -6.76 -4.94 23.75
C ALA A 264 -5.48 -4.16 23.99
N GLY A 265 -4.36 -4.88 24.17
CA GLY A 265 -3.07 -4.30 24.50
C GLY A 265 -2.15 -4.08 23.29
N MET A 266 -2.12 -5.01 22.36
CA MET A 266 -1.19 -5.00 21.20
C MET A 266 -1.89 -5.43 19.91
N GLN A 267 -1.33 -5.03 18.75
CA GLN A 267 -1.77 -5.46 17.43
C GLN A 267 -0.61 -5.45 16.44
N PHE A 268 -0.47 -6.49 15.63
CA PHE A 268 0.37 -6.48 14.44
C PHE A 268 -0.48 -6.03 13.25
N MET A 269 -0.14 -4.90 12.66
CA MET A 269 -0.85 -4.34 11.50
C MET A 269 0.00 -3.28 10.83
N GLY A 270 -0.14 -3.11 9.52
CA GLY A 270 0.51 -2.03 8.80
C GLY A 270 0.08 -0.63 9.25
N ASP A 271 0.78 0.37 8.79
CA ASP A 271 0.57 1.77 9.20
C ASP A 271 -0.78 2.37 8.76
N TRP A 272 -1.50 1.74 7.86
CA TRP A 272 -2.91 2.09 7.57
C TRP A 272 -3.84 1.96 8.79
N ALA A 273 -3.41 1.34 9.90
CA ALA A 273 -4.16 1.36 11.15
C ALA A 273 -4.04 2.70 11.90
N LYS A 274 -2.99 3.48 11.64
CA LYS A 274 -2.69 4.73 12.35
C LYS A 274 -3.83 5.76 12.30
N PRO A 275 -4.47 6.02 11.15
CA PRO A 275 -5.57 6.98 11.09
C PRO A 275 -6.70 6.70 12.08
N LEU A 276 -6.99 5.44 12.42
CA LEU A 276 -8.01 5.10 13.42
C LEU A 276 -7.64 5.60 14.83
N PHE A 277 -6.35 5.63 15.17
CA PHE A 277 -5.89 6.20 16.44
C PHE A 277 -5.99 7.72 16.41
N LEU A 278 -5.58 8.36 15.32
CA LEU A 278 -5.63 9.81 15.16
C LEU A 278 -7.07 10.34 15.15
N ALA A 279 -7.97 9.66 14.45
CA ALA A 279 -9.40 9.98 14.42
C ALA A 279 -10.05 9.88 15.83
N ALA A 280 -9.53 9.01 16.70
CA ALA A 280 -9.92 8.91 18.08
C ALA A 280 -9.17 9.90 19.01
N GLN A 281 -8.47 10.88 18.45
CA GLN A 281 -7.66 11.88 19.15
C GLN A 281 -6.62 11.27 20.11
N LYS A 282 -5.98 10.17 19.66
CA LYS A 282 -4.94 9.48 20.42
C LYS A 282 -3.56 9.97 20.02
N ASP A 283 -2.72 10.28 20.99
CA ASP A 283 -1.37 10.78 20.76
C ASP A 283 -0.36 9.63 20.65
N ALA A 284 0.44 9.66 19.57
CA ALA A 284 1.54 8.74 19.37
C ALA A 284 2.64 8.94 20.42
N GLY A 285 2.96 7.87 21.15
CA GLY A 285 3.94 7.86 22.24
C GLY A 285 3.35 8.09 23.63
N LEU A 286 2.16 8.69 23.76
CA LEU A 286 1.45 8.86 25.03
C LEU A 286 0.36 7.84 25.23
N GLU A 287 -0.56 7.70 24.27
CA GLU A 287 -1.71 6.82 24.37
C GLU A 287 -1.56 5.55 23.55
N PHE A 288 -0.86 5.64 22.42
CA PHE A 288 -0.45 4.47 21.64
C PHE A 288 1.03 4.57 21.25
N SER A 289 1.63 3.44 20.94
CA SER A 289 3.00 3.36 20.42
C SER A 289 3.01 2.50 19.16
N CYS A 290 3.89 2.84 18.25
CA CYS A 290 4.21 2.14 17.02
C CYS A 290 5.69 1.74 17.09
N VAL A 291 5.96 0.45 17.14
CA VAL A 291 7.32 -0.06 17.22
C VAL A 291 7.54 -1.18 16.21
N PRO A 292 8.77 -1.45 15.79
CA PRO A 292 9.04 -2.63 14.98
C PRO A 292 8.56 -3.90 15.68
N ALA A 293 8.12 -4.89 14.90
CA ALA A 293 7.83 -6.21 15.43
C ALA A 293 9.05 -6.77 16.21
N PRO A 294 8.81 -7.56 17.27
CA PRO A 294 9.88 -8.15 18.06
C PRO A 294 10.90 -8.89 17.19
N GLY A 295 12.20 -8.67 17.44
CA GLY A 295 13.29 -9.23 16.64
C GLY A 295 13.56 -8.53 15.29
N ALA A 296 12.68 -7.63 14.84
CA ALA A 296 12.80 -6.97 13.53
C ALA A 296 13.20 -5.48 13.63
N THR A 297 13.89 -5.08 14.70
CA THR A 297 14.19 -3.67 14.99
C THR A 297 15.05 -2.96 13.93
N LYS A 298 15.91 -3.71 13.22
CA LYS A 298 16.78 -3.19 12.16
C LYS A 298 16.23 -3.44 10.74
N ALA A 299 15.09 -4.11 10.61
CA ALA A 299 14.48 -4.45 9.35
C ALA A 299 13.25 -3.57 9.08
N TYR A 300 13.01 -3.29 7.80
CA TYR A 300 11.82 -2.60 7.37
C TYR A 300 11.14 -3.42 6.27
N ALA A 301 9.98 -3.98 6.58
CA ALA A 301 9.13 -4.65 5.59
C ALA A 301 8.17 -3.61 5.02
N PHE A 302 8.23 -3.42 3.69
CA PHE A 302 7.46 -2.38 3.02
C PHE A 302 6.45 -2.94 2.02
N ALA A 303 5.36 -2.20 1.86
CA ALA A 303 4.43 -2.33 0.75
C ALA A 303 4.25 -0.96 0.09
N VAL A 304 3.91 -0.95 -1.19
CA VAL A 304 3.69 0.26 -1.98
C VAL A 304 2.32 0.16 -2.64
N ASP A 305 1.48 1.16 -2.43
CA ASP A 305 0.34 1.36 -3.30
C ASP A 305 0.82 2.00 -4.60
N SER A 306 0.43 1.45 -5.72
CA SER A 306 0.85 1.92 -7.03
C SER A 306 -0.28 1.85 -8.03
N PHE A 307 -0.23 2.73 -9.03
CA PHE A 307 -1.19 2.75 -10.13
C PHE A 307 -0.50 2.35 -11.43
N ALA A 308 -0.93 1.23 -11.99
CA ALA A 308 -0.60 0.88 -13.37
C ALA A 308 -1.44 1.73 -14.32
N LEU A 309 -0.82 2.23 -15.37
CA LEU A 309 -1.42 3.10 -16.35
C LEU A 309 -1.72 2.30 -17.61
N PHE A 310 -3.00 2.19 -18.00
CA PHE A 310 -3.39 1.39 -19.16
C PHE A 310 -3.35 2.20 -20.44
N LYS A 311 -3.06 1.57 -21.58
CA LYS A 311 -3.13 2.21 -22.90
C LYS A 311 -4.57 2.60 -23.19
N VAL A 312 -4.82 3.90 -23.37
CA VAL A 312 -6.10 4.48 -23.75
C VAL A 312 -5.98 5.19 -25.10
N LYS A 313 -7.09 5.27 -25.84
CA LYS A 313 -7.07 5.81 -27.23
C LYS A 313 -7.24 7.33 -27.28
N SER A 314 -7.95 7.93 -26.33
CA SER A 314 -8.25 9.38 -26.34
C SER A 314 -7.03 10.18 -25.91
N ALA A 315 -6.62 11.16 -26.71
CA ALA A 315 -5.50 12.07 -26.39
C ALA A 315 -5.75 12.83 -25.07
N ALA A 316 -7.01 13.23 -24.80
CA ALA A 316 -7.37 13.88 -23.54
C ALA A 316 -7.20 12.94 -22.33
N ARG A 317 -7.55 11.66 -22.46
CA ARG A 317 -7.32 10.67 -21.39
C ARG A 317 -5.83 10.36 -21.21
N VAL A 318 -5.04 10.33 -22.30
CA VAL A 318 -3.56 10.19 -22.22
C VAL A 318 -2.96 11.37 -21.46
N LYS A 319 -3.42 12.60 -21.75
CA LYS A 319 -2.96 13.79 -21.02
C LYS A 319 -3.32 13.67 -19.52
N ALA A 320 -4.58 13.39 -19.19
CA ALA A 320 -5.02 13.22 -17.81
C ALA A 320 -4.22 12.13 -17.07
N GLN A 321 -3.85 11.05 -17.75
CA GLN A 321 -3.01 9.98 -17.21
C GLN A 321 -1.59 10.44 -16.88
N LYS A 322 -0.99 11.26 -17.75
CA LYS A 322 0.36 11.81 -17.52
C LYS A 322 0.36 12.84 -16.40
N ASP A 323 -0.64 13.72 -16.40
CA ASP A 323 -0.80 14.72 -15.35
C ASP A 323 -1.04 14.03 -13.99
N PHE A 324 -1.87 12.97 -13.96
CA PHE A 324 -2.04 12.15 -12.75
C PHE A 324 -0.71 11.54 -12.26
N ALA A 325 0.10 11.03 -13.18
CA ALA A 325 1.39 10.46 -12.83
C ALA A 325 2.36 11.50 -12.25
N ALA A 326 2.35 12.72 -12.77
CA ALA A 326 3.15 13.85 -12.27
C ALA A 326 2.62 14.34 -10.91
N GLU A 327 1.30 14.59 -10.81
CA GLU A 327 0.66 15.09 -9.59
C GLU A 327 0.79 14.12 -8.42
N LEU A 328 0.63 12.82 -8.67
CA LEU A 328 0.75 11.80 -7.62
C LEU A 328 2.13 11.83 -6.92
N LEU A 329 3.18 12.22 -7.64
CA LEU A 329 4.53 12.36 -7.09
C LEU A 329 4.90 13.82 -6.76
N SER A 330 4.01 14.78 -6.93
CA SER A 330 4.29 16.16 -6.49
C SER A 330 4.49 16.20 -4.97
N PRO A 331 5.42 17.03 -4.43
CA PRO A 331 5.66 17.09 -2.99
C PRO A 331 4.41 17.38 -2.16
N ALA A 332 3.54 18.27 -2.66
CA ALA A 332 2.31 18.66 -1.97
C ALA A 332 1.30 17.49 -1.88
N VAL A 333 1.08 16.78 -3.00
CA VAL A 333 0.18 15.60 -3.00
C VAL A 333 0.78 14.47 -2.17
N GLN A 334 2.09 14.25 -2.24
CA GLN A 334 2.77 13.24 -1.43
C GLN A 334 2.63 13.53 0.08
N GLU A 335 2.71 14.77 0.51
CA GLU A 335 2.51 15.14 1.92
C GLU A 335 1.04 14.92 2.32
N GLU A 336 0.09 15.58 1.67
CA GLU A 336 -1.34 15.55 2.04
C GLU A 336 -1.93 14.14 1.97
N PHE A 337 -1.65 13.41 0.89
CA PHE A 337 -2.13 12.04 0.71
C PHE A 337 -1.63 11.11 1.84
N ASN A 338 -0.35 11.19 2.18
CA ASN A 338 0.24 10.29 3.16
C ASN A 338 -0.12 10.64 4.61
N LEU A 339 -0.48 11.90 4.90
CA LEU A 339 -1.04 12.30 6.19
C LEU A 339 -2.36 11.58 6.45
N ASP A 340 -3.28 11.58 5.48
CA ASP A 340 -4.57 10.90 5.59
C ASP A 340 -4.42 9.37 5.53
N LYS A 341 -3.56 8.86 4.65
CA LYS A 341 -3.34 7.42 4.43
C LYS A 341 -2.63 6.72 5.60
N GLY A 342 -1.91 7.47 6.44
CA GLY A 342 -1.13 6.91 7.55
C GLY A 342 0.25 6.37 7.16
N SER A 343 0.57 6.33 5.88
CA SER A 343 1.84 5.90 5.29
C SER A 343 2.90 7.01 5.31
N ILE A 344 4.01 6.80 4.63
CA ILE A 344 5.02 7.83 4.35
C ILE A 344 5.11 8.11 2.85
N PRO A 345 5.51 9.35 2.47
CA PRO A 345 5.78 9.68 1.08
C PRO A 345 6.78 8.70 0.45
N VAL A 346 6.52 8.29 -0.79
CA VAL A 346 7.47 7.51 -1.57
C VAL A 346 8.53 8.40 -2.22
N ARG A 347 8.19 9.67 -2.46
CA ARG A 347 9.12 10.67 -2.97
C ARG A 347 10.12 11.05 -1.88
N LEU A 348 11.40 10.92 -2.19
CA LEU A 348 12.49 11.36 -1.31
C LEU A 348 12.49 12.88 -1.15
N GLY A 349 12.86 13.35 0.05
CA GLY A 349 12.98 14.78 0.35
C GLY A 349 11.66 15.51 0.64
N VAL A 350 10.53 14.82 0.74
CA VAL A 350 9.29 15.43 1.25
C VAL A 350 9.44 15.71 2.74
N ASP A 351 9.01 16.92 3.16
CA ASP A 351 9.07 17.31 4.55
C ASP A 351 8.08 16.50 5.40
N LEU A 352 8.57 15.87 6.46
CA LEU A 352 7.78 15.11 7.41
C LEU A 352 7.40 15.90 8.67
N THR A 353 7.60 17.22 8.69
CA THR A 353 7.35 18.05 9.89
C THR A 353 5.91 17.95 10.36
N ARG A 354 4.94 17.91 9.46
CA ARG A 354 3.51 17.75 9.76
C ARG A 354 3.11 16.33 10.18
N PHE A 355 3.96 15.34 9.91
CA PHE A 355 3.67 13.95 10.29
C PHE A 355 3.78 13.76 11.80
N ASP A 356 3.01 12.82 12.32
CA ASP A 356 3.09 12.39 13.70
C ASP A 356 4.43 11.67 14.02
N ARG A 357 4.60 11.31 15.29
CA ARG A 357 5.81 10.60 15.73
C ARG A 357 6.02 9.28 14.96
N CYS A 358 4.97 8.52 14.68
CA CYS A 358 5.07 7.24 13.96
C CYS A 358 5.48 7.44 12.50
N GLY A 359 4.93 8.45 11.82
CA GLY A 359 5.32 8.80 10.45
C GLY A 359 6.78 9.22 10.36
N LYS A 360 7.23 10.10 11.27
CA LYS A 360 8.65 10.53 11.36
C LYS A 360 9.59 9.35 11.63
N GLN A 361 9.22 8.47 12.55
CA GLN A 361 10.00 7.25 12.85
C GLN A 361 10.01 6.28 11.67
N SER A 362 8.89 6.15 10.94
CA SER A 362 8.80 5.32 9.75
C SER A 362 9.74 5.80 8.65
N GLY A 363 9.75 7.11 8.35
CA GLY A 363 10.63 7.70 7.35
C GLY A 363 12.10 7.50 7.69
N ALA A 364 12.50 7.84 8.91
CA ALA A 364 13.88 7.65 9.38
C ALA A 364 14.32 6.18 9.35
N ALA A 365 13.41 5.25 9.71
CA ALA A 365 13.69 3.81 9.69
C ALA A 365 13.78 3.27 8.26
N PHE A 366 12.95 3.76 7.33
CA PHE A 366 13.02 3.40 5.92
C PHE A 366 14.37 3.79 5.31
N ASP A 367 14.80 5.03 5.51
CA ASP A 367 16.08 5.52 5.04
C ASP A 367 17.27 4.75 5.64
N ALA A 368 17.21 4.46 6.93
CA ALA A 368 18.24 3.66 7.61
C ALA A 368 18.30 2.22 7.05
N ALA A 369 17.16 1.58 6.86
CA ALA A 369 17.06 0.24 6.30
C ALA A 369 17.52 0.19 4.83
N ALA A 370 17.21 1.23 4.04
CA ALA A 370 17.70 1.36 2.67
C ALA A 370 19.23 1.40 2.61
N ARG A 371 19.86 2.23 3.44
CA ARG A 371 21.32 2.32 3.54
C ARG A 371 21.98 1.04 4.05
N ALA A 372 21.33 0.36 4.99
CA ALA A 372 21.83 -0.89 5.58
C ALA A 372 21.54 -2.14 4.73
N GLY A 373 20.78 -2.01 3.64
CA GLY A 373 20.35 -3.14 2.83
C GLY A 373 19.36 -4.07 3.56
N THR A 374 18.60 -3.55 4.53
CA THR A 374 17.62 -4.34 5.33
C THR A 374 16.17 -4.04 5.01
N LEU A 375 15.89 -3.36 3.88
CA LEU A 375 14.57 -3.28 3.29
C LEU A 375 14.17 -4.65 2.73
N VAL A 376 12.96 -5.10 3.03
CA VAL A 376 12.35 -6.27 2.40
C VAL A 376 10.96 -5.92 1.89
N PRO A 377 10.60 -6.34 0.66
CA PRO A 377 9.24 -6.19 0.18
C PRO A 377 8.30 -7.09 0.97
N SER A 378 7.05 -6.69 1.16
CA SER A 378 6.01 -7.62 1.61
C SER A 378 5.88 -8.79 0.63
N VAL A 379 5.41 -9.92 1.11
CA VAL A 379 5.20 -11.10 0.26
C VAL A 379 4.27 -10.77 -0.91
N SER A 380 3.25 -9.95 -0.68
CA SER A 380 2.33 -9.49 -1.73
C SER A 380 2.97 -8.62 -2.82
N MET A 381 4.14 -8.04 -2.55
CA MET A 381 4.94 -7.31 -3.55
C MET A 381 6.01 -8.19 -4.21
N ALA A 382 6.41 -9.27 -3.54
CA ALA A 382 7.44 -10.16 -4.03
C ALA A 382 6.90 -11.29 -4.91
N LEU A 383 5.71 -11.83 -4.58
CA LEU A 383 5.20 -13.05 -5.18
C LEU A 383 4.06 -12.80 -6.18
N PRO A 384 4.01 -13.60 -7.26
CA PRO A 384 2.82 -13.67 -8.11
C PRO A 384 1.57 -14.02 -7.28
N PRO A 385 0.39 -13.42 -7.59
CA PRO A 385 -0.83 -13.61 -6.80
C PRO A 385 -1.20 -15.08 -6.56
N ALA A 386 -1.07 -15.92 -7.57
CA ALA A 386 -1.41 -17.35 -7.46
C ALA A 386 -0.57 -18.09 -6.41
N ILE A 387 0.68 -17.68 -6.20
CA ILE A 387 1.58 -18.28 -5.21
C ILE A 387 1.30 -17.67 -3.84
N GLU A 388 1.15 -16.36 -3.79
CA GLU A 388 0.76 -15.65 -2.57
C GLU A 388 -0.53 -16.23 -2.00
N ASP A 389 -1.56 -16.44 -2.84
CA ASP A 389 -2.86 -16.99 -2.43
C ASP A 389 -2.72 -18.38 -1.79
N VAL A 390 -1.97 -19.29 -2.41
CA VAL A 390 -1.74 -20.63 -1.85
C VAL A 390 -0.98 -20.58 -0.53
N MET A 391 0.04 -19.73 -0.43
CA MET A 391 0.78 -19.54 0.83
C MET A 391 -0.10 -18.93 1.92
N ARG A 392 -0.88 -17.91 1.58
CA ARG A 392 -1.82 -17.24 2.48
C ARG A 392 -2.87 -18.20 3.02
N GLU A 393 -3.46 -19.03 2.15
CA GLU A 393 -4.40 -20.06 2.56
C GLU A 393 -3.76 -21.10 3.48
N ALA A 394 -2.51 -21.53 3.18
CA ALA A 394 -1.80 -22.49 4.01
C ALA A 394 -1.53 -21.96 5.42
N ILE A 395 -1.14 -20.68 5.53
CA ILE A 395 -0.86 -20.00 6.80
C ILE A 395 -2.15 -19.75 7.57
N SER A 396 -3.22 -19.27 6.92
CA SER A 396 -4.51 -19.04 7.55
C SER A 396 -5.12 -20.37 8.06
N ALA A 397 -5.07 -21.43 7.25
CA ALA A 397 -5.50 -22.75 7.68
C ALA A 397 -4.71 -23.26 8.91
N TYR A 398 -3.38 -23.04 8.92
CA TYR A 398 -2.54 -23.37 10.08
C TYR A 398 -2.91 -22.55 11.32
N TRP A 399 -3.26 -21.27 11.17
CA TRP A 399 -3.72 -20.44 12.29
C TRP A 399 -5.05 -20.91 12.86
N HIS A 400 -6.02 -21.26 12.01
CA HIS A 400 -7.39 -21.56 12.47
C HIS A 400 -7.61 -23.02 12.88
N ASP A 401 -6.87 -23.98 12.33
CA ASP A 401 -7.02 -25.41 12.61
C ASP A 401 -5.79 -25.99 13.32
N ASP A 402 -5.95 -26.30 14.62
CA ASP A 402 -4.88 -26.84 15.46
C ASP A 402 -4.44 -28.26 15.08
N ARG A 403 -5.22 -28.98 14.26
CA ARG A 403 -4.88 -30.32 13.72
C ARG A 403 -3.84 -30.23 12.62
N ILE A 404 -3.68 -29.09 11.97
CA ILE A 404 -2.69 -28.90 10.93
C ILE A 404 -1.32 -28.71 11.60
N SER A 405 -0.37 -29.59 11.29
CA SER A 405 0.98 -29.52 11.83
C SER A 405 1.84 -28.48 11.11
N ALA A 406 2.89 -27.98 11.78
CA ALA A 406 3.89 -27.11 11.16
C ALA A 406 4.55 -27.80 9.95
N GLN A 407 4.83 -29.11 10.04
CA GLN A 407 5.41 -29.88 8.93
C GLN A 407 4.49 -29.92 7.71
N ALA A 408 3.20 -30.16 7.88
CA ALA A 408 2.24 -30.15 6.78
C ALA A 408 2.14 -28.76 6.14
N THR A 409 2.21 -27.69 6.96
CA THR A 409 2.22 -26.31 6.46
C THR A 409 3.49 -26.03 5.66
N MET A 410 4.67 -26.36 6.16
CA MET A 410 5.94 -26.22 5.43
C MET A 410 5.91 -26.96 4.08
N GLN A 411 5.36 -28.18 4.02
CA GLN A 411 5.21 -28.92 2.77
C GLN A 411 4.32 -28.16 1.76
N ARG A 412 3.23 -27.54 2.22
CA ARG A 412 2.36 -26.70 1.37
C ARG A 412 3.08 -25.45 0.86
N LEU A 413 3.89 -24.78 1.70
CA LEU A 413 4.70 -23.63 1.30
C LEU A 413 5.73 -24.02 0.23
N VAL A 414 6.42 -25.15 0.41
CA VAL A 414 7.38 -25.69 -0.59
C VAL A 414 6.66 -26.06 -1.89
N ALA A 415 5.48 -26.66 -1.82
CA ALA A 415 4.70 -26.99 -3.01
C ALA A 415 4.27 -25.74 -3.79
N ALA A 416 3.87 -24.67 -3.09
CA ALA A 416 3.56 -23.38 -3.69
C ALA A 416 4.79 -22.77 -4.39
N ALA A 417 5.96 -22.81 -3.73
CA ALA A 417 7.21 -22.31 -4.29
C ALA A 417 7.62 -23.09 -5.56
N ARG A 418 7.48 -24.42 -5.57
CA ARG A 418 7.77 -25.26 -6.75
C ARG A 418 6.78 -24.99 -7.90
N GLY A 419 5.53 -24.67 -7.60
CA GLY A 419 4.55 -24.24 -8.61
C GLY A 419 4.97 -22.95 -9.33
N ALA A 420 5.72 -22.08 -8.66
CA ALA A 420 6.30 -20.88 -9.26
C ALA A 420 7.38 -21.18 -10.31
N ALA A 421 8.12 -22.26 -10.15
CA ALA A 421 9.20 -22.67 -11.06
C ALA A 421 8.68 -23.37 -12.34
N MET A 422 7.40 -23.76 -12.36
CA MET A 422 6.81 -24.39 -13.56
C MET A 422 6.31 -23.30 -14.52
N PRO A 423 6.64 -23.41 -15.83
CA PRO A 423 6.08 -22.48 -16.82
C PRO A 423 4.54 -22.59 -16.81
N PRO A 424 3.82 -21.49 -17.07
CA PRO A 424 2.36 -21.51 -17.13
C PRO A 424 1.93 -22.59 -18.14
N ARG A 425 1.05 -23.49 -17.70
CA ARG A 425 0.44 -24.47 -18.62
C ARG A 425 -0.30 -23.69 -19.70
N THR A 426 0.20 -23.79 -20.93
CA THR A 426 -0.51 -23.27 -22.12
C THR A 426 -1.77 -24.12 -22.30
N HIS A 427 -2.94 -23.54 -22.02
CA HIS A 427 -4.24 -24.06 -22.41
C HIS A 427 -4.74 -23.30 -23.63
#